data_4c1c858bb7d48995bfbcea2211181dba
#
_entry.id   4c1c858bb7d48995bfbcea2211181dba
#
_cell.length_a   1.000
_cell.length_b   1.000
_cell.length_c   1.000
_cell.angle_alpha   90.00
_cell.angle_beta   90.00
_cell.angle_gamma   90.00
#
_symmetry.space_group_name_H-M   'P 1'
#
loop_
_entity.id
_entity.type
_entity.pdbx_description
1 polymer ?
#
loop_
_entity_poly.entity_id
_entity_poly.type
_entity_poly.pdbx_seq_one_letter_code
_entity_poly.pdbx_strand_id
1 'polypeptide(L)' 'MLVNVLTTGDDVSEKLKTYCNGLPDVDKKVMDAASDEGKGFMAAHGVSAAPMIVVLDEDGKELLKTINMDELVKFFA' A
#
# COMPACT_ATOMS: atom_id res chain seq x y z
N MET A 1 -11.79 -1.18 5.56
CA MET A 1 -10.43 -0.65 5.31
C MET A 1 -9.71 -1.57 4.33
N LEU A 2 -9.12 -1.01 3.31
CA LEU A 2 -8.35 -1.75 2.31
C LEU A 2 -6.92 -1.22 2.27
N VAL A 3 -5.98 -2.12 2.50
CA VAL A 3 -4.55 -1.79 2.44
C VAL A 3 -4.03 -2.19 1.06
N ASN A 4 -3.60 -1.21 0.28
CA ASN A 4 -3.08 -1.42 -1.06
C ASN A 4 -1.55 -1.33 -1.02
N VAL A 5 -0.88 -2.38 -1.46
CA VAL A 5 0.58 -2.45 -1.48
C VAL A 5 1.04 -2.39 -2.94
N LEU A 6 1.73 -1.31 -3.29
CA LEU A 6 2.35 -1.16 -4.60
C LEU A 6 3.81 -1.60 -4.47
N THR A 7 4.19 -2.65 -5.20
CA THR A 7 5.52 -3.25 -5.09
C THR A 7 6.37 -3.00 -6.32
N THR A 8 7.67 -2.93 -6.11
CA THR A 8 8.66 -2.88 -7.19
C THR A 8 9.58 -4.09 -7.19
N GLY A 9 9.35 -5.04 -6.27
CA GLY A 9 10.15 -6.26 -6.18
C GLY A 9 11.48 -6.10 -5.45
N ASP A 10 11.73 -4.92 -4.87
CA ASP A 10 12.95 -4.67 -4.11
C ASP A 10 12.78 -5.04 -2.63
N ASP A 11 13.84 -4.88 -1.83
CA ASP A 11 13.83 -5.24 -0.41
C ASP A 11 12.84 -4.42 0.41
N VAL A 12 12.69 -3.14 0.08
CA VAL A 12 11.74 -2.25 0.77
C VAL A 12 10.31 -2.70 0.50
N SER A 13 9.99 -3.00 -0.76
CA SER A 13 8.67 -3.53 -1.15
C SER A 13 8.35 -4.81 -0.41
N GLU A 14 9.32 -5.74 -0.32
CA GLU A 14 9.11 -7.03 0.33
C GLU A 14 8.85 -6.87 1.83
N LYS A 15 9.56 -5.96 2.50
CA LYS A 15 9.33 -5.66 3.92
C LYS A 15 7.94 -5.10 4.16
N LEU A 16 7.52 -4.16 3.35
CA LEU A 16 6.18 -3.54 3.45
C LEU A 16 5.10 -4.59 3.19
N LYS A 17 5.26 -5.39 2.16
CA LYS A 17 4.34 -6.46 1.81
C LYS A 17 4.20 -7.47 2.95
N THR A 18 5.32 -7.92 3.52
CA THR A 18 5.33 -8.88 4.62
C THR A 18 4.62 -8.32 5.84
N TYR A 19 4.88 -7.08 6.19
CA TYR A 19 4.21 -6.42 7.30
C TYR A 19 2.70 -6.37 7.08
N CYS A 20 2.26 -5.91 5.92
CA CYS A 20 0.85 -5.77 5.61
C CYS A 20 0.13 -7.13 5.58
N ASN A 21 0.77 -8.17 5.06
CA ASN A 21 0.20 -9.51 5.03
C ASN A 21 -0.03 -10.09 6.44
N GLY A 22 0.68 -9.59 7.43
CA GLY A 22 0.51 -10.01 8.83
C GLY A 22 -0.58 -9.25 9.57
N LEU A 23 -1.17 -8.22 8.99
CA LEU A 23 -2.21 -7.44 9.64
C LEU A 23 -3.53 -8.23 9.70
N PRO A 24 -4.14 -8.39 10.89
CA PRO A 24 -5.45 -9.03 11.01
C PRO A 24 -6.58 -8.05 10.69
N ASP A 25 -7.74 -8.58 10.33
CA ASP A 25 -9.01 -7.84 10.23
C ASP A 25 -9.02 -6.70 9.23
N VAL A 26 -8.09 -6.65 8.27
CA VAL A 26 -8.10 -5.69 7.18
C VAL A 26 -7.96 -6.41 5.85
N ASP A 27 -8.62 -5.89 4.83
CA ASP A 27 -8.46 -6.37 3.47
C ASP A 27 -7.15 -5.86 2.89
N LYS A 28 -6.51 -6.67 2.08
CA LYS A 28 -5.20 -6.35 1.52
C LYS A 28 -5.20 -6.65 0.02
N LYS A 29 -4.53 -5.80 -0.74
CA LYS A 29 -4.33 -5.99 -2.16
C LYS A 29 -2.90 -5.62 -2.51
N VAL A 30 -2.19 -6.57 -3.11
CA VAL A 30 -0.80 -6.37 -3.54
C VAL A 30 -0.80 -6.21 -5.06
N MET A 31 -0.20 -5.13 -5.54
CA MET A 31 -0.12 -4.82 -6.97
C MET A 31 1.33 -4.56 -7.35
N ASP A 32 1.73 -5.06 -8.52
CA ASP A 32 3.00 -4.68 -9.11
C ASP A 32 2.85 -3.28 -9.68
N ALA A 33 3.70 -2.35 -9.25
CA ALA A 33 3.65 -0.96 -9.70
C ALA A 33 3.87 -0.82 -11.22
N ALA A 34 4.53 -1.79 -11.84
CA ALA A 34 4.76 -1.80 -13.29
C ALA A 34 3.60 -2.41 -14.07
N SER A 35 2.64 -3.04 -13.41
CA SER A 35 1.47 -3.63 -14.07
C SER A 35 0.47 -2.55 -14.47
N ASP A 36 -0.43 -2.88 -15.39
CA ASP A 36 -1.50 -1.96 -15.78
C ASP A 36 -2.40 -1.61 -14.61
N GLU A 37 -2.71 -2.59 -13.76
CA GLU A 37 -3.49 -2.38 -12.54
C GLU A 37 -2.78 -1.42 -11.59
N GLY A 38 -1.50 -1.64 -11.34
CA GLY A 38 -0.71 -0.79 -10.46
C GLY A 38 -0.60 0.64 -10.97
N LYS A 39 -0.32 0.79 -12.26
CA LYS A 39 -0.23 2.11 -12.91
C LYS A 39 -1.56 2.86 -12.84
N GLY A 40 -2.66 2.17 -13.11
CA GLY A 40 -3.99 2.76 -13.01
C GLY A 40 -4.33 3.22 -11.60
N PHE A 41 -4.00 2.40 -10.61
CA PHE A 41 -4.19 2.75 -9.21
C PHE A 41 -3.36 3.97 -8.83
N MET A 42 -2.09 4.01 -9.21
CA MET A 42 -1.20 5.13 -8.92
C MET A 42 -1.75 6.43 -9.51
N ALA A 43 -2.21 6.39 -10.75
CA ALA A 43 -2.79 7.57 -11.40
C ALA A 43 -4.07 8.03 -10.70
N ALA A 44 -4.92 7.10 -10.30
CA ALA A 44 -6.19 7.40 -9.63
C ALA A 44 -5.99 8.03 -8.25
N HIS A 45 -4.92 7.68 -7.56
CA HIS A 45 -4.67 8.13 -6.18
C HIS A 45 -3.50 9.11 -6.06
N GLY A 46 -3.02 9.62 -7.17
CA GLY A 46 -1.94 10.61 -7.16
C GLY A 46 -0.61 10.11 -6.61
N VAL A 47 -0.35 8.81 -6.77
CA VAL A 47 0.92 8.20 -6.34
C VAL A 47 1.94 8.37 -7.46
N SER A 48 3.06 9.02 -7.18
CA SER A 48 4.09 9.33 -8.18
C SER A 48 5.31 8.43 -8.09
N ALA A 49 5.41 7.61 -7.06
CA ALA A 49 6.57 6.74 -6.83
C ALA A 49 6.15 5.44 -6.17
N ALA A 50 6.91 4.38 -6.38
CA ALA A 50 6.74 3.08 -5.74
C ALA A 50 8.10 2.63 -5.18
N PRO A 51 8.12 1.80 -4.13
CA PRO A 51 6.95 1.18 -3.49
C PRO A 51 6.13 2.19 -2.69
N MET A 52 4.87 1.86 -2.43
CA MET A 52 3.98 2.73 -1.67
C MET A 52 2.86 1.90 -1.04
N ILE A 53 2.46 2.27 0.18
CA ILE A 53 1.28 1.72 0.82
C ILE A 53 0.21 2.79 0.83
N VAL A 54 -0.98 2.45 0.36
CA VAL A 54 -2.13 3.35 0.38
C VAL A 54 -3.27 2.65 1.12
N VAL A 55 -3.70 3.24 2.22
CA VAL A 55 -4.80 2.71 3.03
C VAL A 55 -6.05 3.50 2.72
N LEU A 56 -7.10 2.79 2.30
CA LEU A 56 -8.39 3.39 1.97
C LEU A 56 -9.45 2.93 2.96
N ASP A 57 -10.41 3.82 3.25
CA ASP A 57 -11.58 3.44 4.04
C ASP A 57 -12.62 2.74 3.15
N GLU A 58 -13.78 2.42 3.74
CA GLU A 58 -14.84 1.72 3.04
C GLU A 58 -15.43 2.51 1.87
N ASP A 59 -15.31 3.83 1.92
CA ASP A 59 -15.79 4.74 0.87
C ASP A 59 -14.74 4.99 -0.20
N GLY A 60 -13.55 4.40 -0.05
CA GLY A 60 -12.44 4.61 -0.98
C GLY A 60 -11.64 5.86 -0.69
N LYS A 61 -11.84 6.47 0.48
CA LYS A 61 -11.13 7.67 0.87
C LYS A 61 -9.75 7.31 1.43
N GLU A 62 -8.74 8.05 1.05
CA GLU A 62 -7.36 7.82 1.47
C GLU A 62 -7.16 8.20 2.93
N LEU A 63 -6.76 7.22 3.74
CA LEU A 63 -6.47 7.41 5.17
C LEU A 63 -4.99 7.60 5.42
N LEU A 64 -4.15 6.92 4.64
CA LEU A 64 -2.70 6.97 4.78
C LEU A 64 -2.06 6.65 3.44
N LYS A 65 -0.98 7.33 3.12
CA LYS A 65 -0.15 7.04 1.96
C LYS A 65 1.30 7.21 2.40
N THR A 66 2.04 6.10 2.48
CA THR A 66 3.40 6.13 3.02
C THR A 66 4.26 5.01 2.45
N ILE A 67 5.57 5.24 2.45
CA ILE A 67 6.60 4.24 2.22
C ILE A 67 7.33 3.92 3.53
N ASN A 68 7.07 4.71 4.58
CA ASN A 68 7.79 4.61 5.85
C ASN A 68 7.16 3.56 6.75
N MET A 69 7.95 2.53 7.11
CA MET A 69 7.48 1.44 7.98
C MET A 69 7.03 1.95 9.35
N ASP A 70 7.74 2.93 9.92
CA ASP A 70 7.38 3.46 11.24
C ASP A 70 6.02 4.14 11.24
N GLU A 71 5.70 4.88 10.17
CA GLU A 71 4.38 5.51 10.02
C GLU A 71 3.29 4.44 9.91
N LEU A 72 3.56 3.39 9.15
CA LEU A 72 2.63 2.29 8.95
C LEU A 72 2.36 1.57 10.27
N VAL A 73 3.40 1.26 11.02
CA VAL A 73 3.28 0.61 12.34
C VAL A 73 2.48 1.48 13.29
N LYS A 74 2.75 2.77 13.35
CA LYS A 74 2.00 3.70 14.21
C LYS A 74 0.54 3.79 13.83
N PHE A 75 0.23 3.76 12.54
CA PHE A 75 -1.14 3.85 12.06
C PHE A 75 -1.99 2.66 12.53
N PHE A 76 -1.40 1.46 12.54
CA PHE A 76 -2.09 0.22 12.93
C PHE A 76 -1.87 -0.17 14.39
N ALA A 77 -1.14 0.60 15.13
CA ALA A 77 -0.87 0.31 16.55
C ALA A 77 -2.12 0.54 17.43
#